data_e92430733f1515ee3f3d94a79e170bc5
#
_entry.id   e92430733f1515ee3f3d94a79e170bc5
#
_cell.length_a   1.000
_cell.length_b   1.000
_cell.length_c   1.000
_cell.angle_alpha   90.00
_cell.angle_beta   90.00
_cell.angle_gamma   90.00
#
_symmetry.space_group_name_H-M   'P 1'
#
loop_
_entity.id
_entity.type
_entity.pdbx_description
1 polymer ?
#
loop_
_entity_poly.entity_id
_entity_poly.type
_entity_poly.pdbx_seq_one_letter_code
_entity_poly.pdbx_strand_id
1 'polypeptide(L)'
;MANYITIDGGTTNTRVNLVCDKAIVATKKLGVGSSSKDTEALKSAIQMAVATLLSENRLLEADIECILASGMITSEYGLCSLPHILLPVNAEKLHNAMHKTVIGDVSPIPFCFIRGVKKDGSDLDGVDIMRGEETELMGILKPDMGACLYVLPGSHSKHVSVDACGSMIDLRTMMTGELFAAVMQHTILRHAADLEHNRIDEASLLNGFAYAKKRGVNEALFKTRILSTVFGGTKEQCYSFLLGCVLCDEVEAILKAKEETVVLGGQKQFRTALALLLLQNSDKKIVTLTDAEVERSTSLGAIQIFEL
;
A
#
# COMPACT_ATOMS: atom_id res chain seq x y z
N MET A 1 -7.78 14.74 25.13
CA MET A 1 -7.38 14.45 23.75
C MET A 1 -6.49 13.23 23.79
N ALA A 2 -6.76 12.23 22.98
CA ALA A 2 -6.04 10.96 23.03
C ALA A 2 -4.77 11.03 22.15
N ASN A 3 -3.65 10.53 22.66
CA ASN A 3 -2.43 10.36 21.90
C ASN A 3 -2.23 8.87 21.60
N TYR A 4 -1.80 8.60 20.39
CA TYR A 4 -1.54 7.23 19.91
C TYR A 4 -0.14 7.14 19.34
N ILE A 5 0.43 5.95 19.41
CA ILE A 5 1.53 5.55 18.51
C ILE A 5 0.92 4.61 17.48
N THR A 6 1.18 4.86 16.20
CA THR A 6 0.75 3.97 15.13
C THR A 6 1.97 3.33 14.47
N ILE A 7 1.89 2.01 14.20
CA ILE A 7 2.95 1.25 13.55
C ILE A 7 2.41 0.64 12.26
N ASP A 8 3.01 1.05 11.16
CA ASP A 8 2.81 0.45 9.84
C ASP A 8 4.02 -0.45 9.53
N GLY A 9 3.83 -1.74 9.70
CA GLY A 9 4.86 -2.75 9.46
C GLY A 9 4.85 -3.21 8.02
N GLY A 10 5.82 -2.74 7.22
CA GLY A 10 6.02 -3.23 5.86
C GLY A 10 6.96 -4.45 5.78
N THR A 11 7.15 -4.94 4.55
CA THR A 11 8.07 -6.05 4.27
C THR A 11 9.53 -5.64 4.52
N THR A 12 9.94 -4.48 4.05
CA THR A 12 11.33 -3.98 4.12
C THR A 12 11.54 -2.89 5.16
N ASN A 13 10.51 -2.11 5.45
CA ASN A 13 10.58 -0.94 6.32
C ASN A 13 9.40 -0.95 7.28
N THR A 14 9.60 -0.34 8.45
CA THR A 14 8.53 -0.08 9.42
C THR A 14 8.44 1.41 9.68
N ARG A 15 7.22 1.95 9.72
CA ARG A 15 6.97 3.35 10.07
C ARG A 15 6.29 3.42 11.43
N VAL A 16 6.82 4.27 12.31
CA VAL A 16 6.28 4.52 13.64
C VAL A 16 5.92 6.00 13.73
N ASN A 17 4.65 6.31 13.93
CA ASN A 17 4.15 7.67 14.03
C ASN A 17 3.61 7.97 15.44
N LEU A 18 3.91 9.15 15.95
CA LEU A 18 3.20 9.74 17.07
C LEU A 18 2.03 10.55 16.51
N VAL A 19 0.83 10.27 16.98
CA VAL A 19 -0.40 10.93 16.56
C VAL A 19 -1.06 11.59 17.77
N CYS A 20 -1.23 12.91 17.72
CA CYS A 20 -1.94 13.70 18.71
C CYS A 20 -3.13 14.38 18.03
N ASP A 21 -4.32 14.24 18.58
CA ASP A 21 -5.55 14.83 18.03
C ASP A 21 -5.76 14.52 16.54
N LYS A 22 -5.54 13.26 16.15
CA LYS A 22 -5.64 12.77 14.76
C LYS A 22 -4.64 13.41 13.78
N ALA A 23 -3.66 14.16 14.27
CA ALA A 23 -2.56 14.71 13.48
C ALA A 23 -1.28 13.93 13.75
N ILE A 24 -0.57 13.53 12.69
CA ILE A 24 0.78 12.97 12.82
C ILE A 24 1.73 14.11 13.18
N VAL A 25 2.28 14.07 14.40
CA VAL A 25 3.18 15.12 14.91
C VAL A 25 4.65 14.76 14.74
N ALA A 26 4.98 13.47 14.73
CA ALA A 26 6.34 12.99 14.51
C ALA A 26 6.34 11.59 13.88
N THR A 27 7.39 11.28 13.12
CA THR A 27 7.55 10.01 12.40
C THR A 27 8.97 9.48 12.54
N LYS A 28 9.12 8.19 12.80
CA LYS A 28 10.37 7.44 12.67
C LYS A 28 10.21 6.36 11.59
N LYS A 29 11.13 6.37 10.62
CA LYS A 29 11.20 5.32 9.58
C LYS A 29 12.35 4.39 9.92
N LEU A 30 12.03 3.11 10.07
CA LEU A 30 12.97 2.06 10.41
C LEU A 30 13.33 1.28 9.16
N GLY A 31 14.62 1.08 8.89
CA GLY A 31 15.12 0.24 7.79
C GLY A 31 14.99 -1.27 8.08
N VAL A 32 14.05 -1.66 8.94
CA VAL A 32 13.79 -3.05 9.33
C VAL A 32 12.31 -3.34 9.10
N GLY A 33 12.03 -4.47 8.46
CA GLY A 33 10.69 -4.99 8.23
C GLY A 33 10.67 -6.51 8.34
N SER A 34 9.54 -7.13 8.04
CA SER A 34 9.36 -8.59 8.21
C SER A 34 10.28 -9.45 7.33
N SER A 35 10.81 -8.92 6.22
CA SER A 35 11.73 -9.66 5.34
C SER A 35 13.08 -9.98 5.99
N SER A 36 13.48 -9.24 7.02
CA SER A 36 14.72 -9.53 7.76
C SER A 36 14.65 -10.86 8.50
N LYS A 37 13.43 -11.34 8.81
CA LYS A 37 13.16 -12.51 9.67
C LYS A 37 13.85 -12.44 11.04
N ASP A 38 14.32 -11.26 11.44
CA ASP A 38 14.98 -10.97 12.72
C ASP A 38 13.99 -10.18 13.60
N THR A 39 13.19 -10.92 14.35
CA THR A 39 12.19 -10.36 15.25
C THR A 39 12.83 -9.55 16.38
N GLU A 40 14.00 -9.91 16.85
CA GLU A 40 14.69 -9.20 17.93
C GLU A 40 15.23 -7.84 17.44
N ALA A 41 15.77 -7.79 16.22
CA ALA A 41 16.16 -6.51 15.61
C ALA A 41 14.93 -5.60 15.40
N LEU A 42 13.78 -6.16 14.99
CA LEU A 42 12.54 -5.42 14.83
C LEU A 42 12.03 -4.90 16.16
N LYS A 43 12.02 -5.71 17.23
CA LYS A 43 11.64 -5.29 18.59
C LYS A 43 12.49 -4.13 19.09
N SER A 44 13.82 -4.29 19.00
CA SER A 44 14.77 -3.27 19.46
C SER A 44 14.61 -1.96 18.69
N ALA A 45 14.42 -2.02 17.38
CA ALA A 45 14.20 -0.84 16.55
C ALA A 45 12.89 -0.11 16.91
N ILE A 46 11.80 -0.85 17.15
CA ILE A 46 10.51 -0.28 17.56
C ILE A 46 10.64 0.32 18.97
N GLN A 47 11.25 -0.38 19.92
CA GLN A 47 11.50 0.13 21.27
C GLN A 47 12.23 1.48 21.25
N MET A 48 13.32 1.56 20.47
CA MET A 48 14.09 2.81 20.32
C MET A 48 13.26 3.90 19.66
N ALA A 49 12.47 3.58 18.65
CA ALA A 49 11.62 4.55 17.97
C ALA A 49 10.53 5.13 18.90
N VAL A 50 9.87 4.27 19.68
CA VAL A 50 8.87 4.68 20.68
C VAL A 50 9.50 5.58 21.72
N ALA A 51 10.59 5.16 22.34
CA ALA A 51 11.31 5.94 23.35
C ALA A 51 11.77 7.31 22.81
N THR A 52 12.26 7.33 21.56
CA THR A 52 12.71 8.57 20.91
C THR A 52 11.54 9.51 20.63
N LEU A 53 10.43 8.99 20.09
CA LEU A 53 9.23 9.80 19.84
C LEU A 53 8.70 10.43 21.13
N LEU A 54 8.63 9.67 22.22
CA LEU A 54 8.17 10.18 23.51
C LEU A 54 9.11 11.27 24.04
N SER A 55 10.41 11.01 24.07
CA SER A 55 11.39 11.95 24.63
C SER A 55 11.48 13.25 23.83
N GLU A 56 11.51 13.19 22.49
CA GLU A 56 11.56 14.37 21.63
C GLU A 56 10.31 15.25 21.74
N ASN A 57 9.16 14.63 22.05
CA ASN A 57 7.89 15.35 22.19
C ASN A 57 7.49 15.62 23.65
N ARG A 58 8.35 15.31 24.61
CA ARG A 58 8.15 15.55 26.05
C ARG A 58 6.89 14.86 26.59
N LEU A 59 6.61 13.66 26.10
CA LEU A 59 5.52 12.81 26.53
C LEU A 59 6.05 11.65 27.39
N LEU A 60 5.20 11.21 28.32
CA LEU A 60 5.42 9.99 29.08
C LEU A 60 4.62 8.83 28.46
N GLU A 61 4.98 7.60 28.80
CA GLU A 61 4.24 6.41 28.38
C GLU A 61 2.76 6.47 28.79
N ALA A 62 2.47 7.05 29.95
CA ALA A 62 1.13 7.25 30.46
C ALA A 62 0.28 8.26 29.65
N ASP A 63 0.91 9.10 28.83
CA ASP A 63 0.23 10.05 27.95
C ASP A 63 -0.27 9.39 26.66
N ILE A 64 0.13 8.13 26.39
CA ILE A 64 -0.23 7.36 25.20
C ILE A 64 -1.30 6.33 25.57
N GLU A 65 -2.42 6.35 24.88
CA GLU A 65 -3.53 5.43 25.14
C GLU A 65 -3.18 4.00 24.72
N CYS A 66 -2.64 3.82 23.52
CA CYS A 66 -2.12 2.54 23.05
C CYS A 66 -1.21 2.67 21.81
N ILE A 67 -0.55 1.57 21.45
CA ILE A 67 0.19 1.41 20.21
C ILE A 67 -0.71 0.62 19.23
N LEU A 68 -1.16 1.27 18.16
CA LEU A 68 -1.97 0.68 17.10
C LEU A 68 -1.04 0.13 16.03
N ALA A 69 -1.05 -1.18 15.79
CA ALA A 69 -0.10 -1.82 14.89
C ALA A 69 -0.81 -2.63 13.80
N SER A 70 -0.44 -2.39 12.55
CA SER A 70 -0.99 -3.06 11.37
C SER A 70 0.11 -3.47 10.38
N GLY A 71 -0.27 -4.23 9.37
CA GLY A 71 0.65 -4.68 8.33
C GLY A 71 1.44 -5.92 8.72
N MET A 72 2.61 -6.09 8.12
CA MET A 72 3.44 -7.28 8.28
C MET A 72 3.95 -7.50 9.70
N ILE A 73 3.80 -6.54 10.60
CA ILE A 73 4.06 -6.69 12.03
C ILE A 73 3.14 -7.75 12.68
N THR A 74 2.01 -8.08 12.03
CA THR A 74 1.06 -9.12 12.44
C THR A 74 1.25 -10.44 11.70
N SER A 75 2.35 -10.61 10.97
CA SER A 75 2.75 -11.87 10.32
C SER A 75 3.59 -12.76 11.23
N GLU A 76 3.92 -13.94 10.76
CA GLU A 76 4.83 -14.88 11.46
C GLU A 76 6.25 -14.31 11.70
N TYR A 77 6.66 -13.31 10.91
CA TYR A 77 7.93 -12.60 11.03
C TYR A 77 7.82 -11.24 11.71
N GLY A 78 6.63 -10.92 12.26
CA GLY A 78 6.36 -9.69 12.98
C GLY A 78 6.44 -9.86 14.50
N LEU A 79 5.82 -8.92 15.24
CA LEU A 79 5.78 -8.97 16.70
C LEU A 79 4.69 -9.92 17.24
N CYS A 80 3.59 -10.10 16.50
CA CYS A 80 2.44 -10.88 16.93
C CYS A 80 1.78 -11.57 15.74
N SER A 81 2.02 -12.86 15.56
CA SER A 81 1.43 -13.61 14.45
C SER A 81 -0.08 -13.81 14.66
N LEU A 82 -0.88 -13.25 13.77
CA LEU A 82 -2.34 -13.30 13.81
C LEU A 82 -2.94 -13.81 12.50
N PRO A 83 -3.97 -14.68 12.56
CA PRO A 83 -4.67 -15.12 11.37
C PRO A 83 -5.45 -13.96 10.73
N HIS A 84 -5.62 -14.02 9.40
CA HIS A 84 -6.48 -13.09 8.67
C HIS A 84 -7.95 -13.29 9.07
N ILE A 85 -8.74 -12.22 8.91
CA ILE A 85 -10.21 -12.28 8.97
C ILE A 85 -10.80 -12.39 7.56
N LEU A 86 -11.99 -13.00 7.48
CA LEU A 86 -12.63 -13.29 6.20
C LEU A 86 -13.50 -12.13 5.71
N LEU A 87 -13.44 -11.83 4.40
CA LEU A 87 -14.40 -10.96 3.73
C LEU A 87 -15.86 -11.51 3.91
N PRO A 88 -16.89 -10.64 3.92
CA PRO A 88 -16.82 -9.17 3.89
C PRO A 88 -16.37 -8.58 5.23
N VAL A 89 -15.69 -7.42 5.18
CA VAL A 89 -15.10 -6.76 6.34
C VAL A 89 -15.38 -5.26 6.32
N ASN A 90 -15.85 -4.73 7.44
CA ASN A 90 -15.99 -3.30 7.72
C ASN A 90 -15.17 -2.89 8.95
N ALA A 91 -15.22 -1.62 9.31
CA ALA A 91 -14.48 -1.10 10.46
C ALA A 91 -14.87 -1.78 11.79
N GLU A 92 -16.15 -2.07 12.01
CA GLU A 92 -16.65 -2.76 13.22
C GLU A 92 -16.09 -4.18 13.33
N LYS A 93 -16.05 -4.92 12.22
CA LYS A 93 -15.47 -6.27 12.21
C LYS A 93 -13.97 -6.26 12.45
N LEU A 94 -13.25 -5.25 11.94
CA LEU A 94 -11.83 -5.03 12.25
C LEU A 94 -11.63 -4.73 13.74
N HIS A 95 -12.43 -3.80 14.30
CA HIS A 95 -12.41 -3.44 15.71
C HIS A 95 -12.60 -4.68 16.62
N ASN A 96 -13.66 -5.45 16.38
CA ASN A 96 -13.99 -6.64 17.17
C ASN A 96 -12.95 -7.76 17.05
N ALA A 97 -12.16 -7.76 15.96
CA ALA A 97 -11.09 -8.73 15.70
C ALA A 97 -9.70 -8.26 16.18
N MET A 98 -9.56 -7.06 16.73
CA MET A 98 -8.28 -6.58 17.24
C MET A 98 -7.74 -7.46 18.35
N HIS A 99 -6.43 -7.62 18.39
CA HIS A 99 -5.74 -8.35 19.46
C HIS A 99 -4.99 -7.37 20.36
N LYS A 100 -5.39 -7.31 21.64
CA LYS A 100 -4.77 -6.45 22.65
C LYS A 100 -3.81 -7.25 23.50
N THR A 101 -2.59 -6.75 23.67
CA THR A 101 -1.56 -7.36 24.52
C THR A 101 -0.50 -6.34 24.91
N VAL A 102 0.35 -6.68 25.91
CA VAL A 102 1.53 -5.91 26.25
C VAL A 102 2.76 -6.71 25.84
N ILE A 103 3.70 -6.05 25.15
CA ILE A 103 4.98 -6.62 24.77
C ILE A 103 6.04 -5.89 25.62
N GLY A 104 6.25 -6.37 26.86
CA GLY A 104 7.02 -5.66 27.87
C GLY A 104 8.51 -5.44 27.52
N ASP A 105 9.08 -6.27 26.67
CA ASP A 105 10.43 -6.11 26.11
C ASP A 105 10.51 -5.05 24.99
N VAL A 106 9.36 -4.54 24.52
CA VAL A 106 9.28 -3.43 23.54
C VAL A 106 8.78 -2.16 24.20
N SER A 107 7.64 -2.23 24.91
CA SER A 107 7.03 -1.09 25.61
C SER A 107 6.00 -1.57 26.64
N PRO A 108 5.85 -0.88 27.77
CA PRO A 108 4.75 -1.13 28.71
C PRO A 108 3.39 -0.62 28.19
N ILE A 109 3.38 0.25 27.17
CA ILE A 109 2.16 0.73 26.53
C ILE A 109 1.44 -0.45 25.85
N PRO A 110 0.12 -0.64 26.04
CA PRO A 110 -0.62 -1.72 25.39
C PRO A 110 -0.58 -1.61 23.87
N PHE A 111 -0.35 -2.75 23.21
CA PHE A 111 -0.48 -2.89 21.76
C PHE A 111 -1.90 -3.33 21.41
N CYS A 112 -2.44 -2.75 20.36
CA CYS A 112 -3.67 -3.17 19.69
C CYS A 112 -3.34 -3.50 18.24
N PHE A 113 -3.30 -4.80 17.91
CA PHE A 113 -2.95 -5.30 16.59
C PHE A 113 -4.18 -5.44 15.71
N ILE A 114 -4.14 -4.86 14.52
CA ILE A 114 -5.17 -4.98 13.49
C ILE A 114 -4.78 -6.13 12.57
N ARG A 115 -5.73 -7.04 12.34
CA ARG A 115 -5.49 -8.24 11.52
C ARG A 115 -5.62 -7.95 10.05
N GLY A 116 -4.83 -8.64 9.22
CA GLY A 116 -5.01 -8.67 7.78
C GLY A 116 -6.35 -9.33 7.38
N VAL A 117 -6.72 -9.14 6.13
CA VAL A 117 -7.97 -9.65 5.55
C VAL A 117 -7.66 -10.65 4.45
N LYS A 118 -8.50 -11.68 4.32
CA LYS A 118 -8.45 -12.62 3.21
C LYS A 118 -9.80 -12.81 2.55
N LYS A 119 -9.77 -13.04 1.26
CA LYS A 119 -10.84 -13.64 0.49
C LYS A 119 -10.66 -15.15 0.56
N ASP A 120 -11.73 -15.89 0.83
CA ASP A 120 -11.73 -17.36 0.91
C ASP A 120 -12.54 -17.96 -0.22
N GLY A 121 -12.02 -19.01 -0.83
CA GLY A 121 -12.63 -19.69 -1.96
C GLY A 121 -12.13 -21.11 -2.10
N SER A 122 -12.72 -21.86 -3.03
CA SER A 122 -12.39 -23.27 -3.28
C SER A 122 -11.23 -23.49 -4.25
N ASP A 123 -10.75 -22.42 -4.91
CA ASP A 123 -9.72 -22.45 -5.93
C ASP A 123 -8.84 -21.18 -5.87
N LEU A 124 -7.83 -21.10 -6.72
CA LEU A 124 -6.90 -19.97 -6.76
C LEU A 124 -7.56 -18.64 -7.15
N ASP A 125 -8.61 -18.66 -7.96
CA ASP A 125 -9.32 -17.43 -8.36
C ASP A 125 -10.20 -16.88 -7.22
N GLY A 126 -10.63 -17.76 -6.32
CA GLY A 126 -11.44 -17.43 -5.15
C GLY A 126 -10.66 -16.93 -3.95
N VAL A 127 -9.33 -17.09 -3.91
CA VAL A 127 -8.51 -16.80 -2.71
C VAL A 127 -7.57 -15.62 -2.96
N ASP A 128 -7.52 -14.68 -2.03
CA ASP A 128 -6.55 -13.60 -2.00
C ASP A 128 -6.34 -13.08 -0.57
N ILE A 129 -5.23 -12.36 -0.34
CA ILE A 129 -4.84 -11.87 0.98
C ILE A 129 -4.31 -10.44 0.92
N MET A 130 -4.56 -9.66 1.99
CA MET A 130 -3.87 -8.39 2.25
C MET A 130 -3.54 -8.25 3.73
N ARG A 131 -2.51 -7.46 4.01
CA ARG A 131 -2.06 -7.24 5.39
C ARG A 131 -1.41 -5.86 5.52
N GLY A 132 -2.21 -4.91 6.02
CA GLY A 132 -1.88 -3.49 6.17
C GLY A 132 -2.78 -2.60 5.33
N GLU A 133 -3.07 -3.00 4.09
CA GLU A 133 -3.90 -2.22 3.18
C GLU A 133 -5.37 -2.11 3.65
N GLU A 134 -5.87 -3.07 4.43
CA GLU A 134 -7.18 -2.94 5.09
C GLU A 134 -7.23 -1.75 6.04
N THR A 135 -6.13 -1.51 6.75
CA THR A 135 -6.02 -0.37 7.67
C THR A 135 -5.86 0.94 6.89
N GLU A 136 -5.02 0.95 5.86
CA GLU A 136 -4.89 2.10 4.94
C GLU A 136 -6.25 2.46 4.34
N LEU A 137 -6.99 1.46 3.86
CA LEU A 137 -8.31 1.65 3.26
C LEU A 137 -9.30 2.31 4.22
N MET A 138 -9.36 1.88 5.48
CA MET A 138 -10.26 2.51 6.47
C MET A 138 -9.98 3.99 6.63
N GLY A 139 -8.72 4.43 6.55
CA GLY A 139 -8.34 5.84 6.67
C GLY A 139 -8.64 6.71 5.46
N ILE A 140 -8.98 6.11 4.33
CA ILE A 140 -9.30 6.81 3.07
C ILE A 140 -10.73 6.57 2.59
N LEU A 141 -11.50 5.74 3.28
CA LEU A 141 -12.90 5.52 2.96
C LEU A 141 -13.68 6.83 2.93
N LYS A 142 -14.47 7.01 1.87
CA LYS A 142 -15.35 8.15 1.69
C LYS A 142 -16.80 7.64 1.59
N PRO A 143 -17.56 7.68 2.70
CA PRO A 143 -18.91 7.10 2.76
C PRO A 143 -19.86 7.60 1.67
N ASP A 144 -19.67 8.86 1.24
CA ASP A 144 -20.56 9.52 0.26
C ASP A 144 -20.34 9.05 -1.18
N MET A 145 -19.36 8.20 -1.44
CA MET A 145 -19.04 7.76 -2.81
C MET A 145 -19.84 6.55 -3.27
N GLY A 146 -20.56 5.87 -2.38
CA GLY A 146 -21.26 4.63 -2.69
C GLY A 146 -20.28 3.48 -2.95
N ALA A 147 -20.68 2.51 -3.77
CA ALA A 147 -19.81 1.37 -4.12
C ALA A 147 -18.64 1.82 -5.01
N CYS A 148 -17.42 1.48 -4.64
CA CYS A 148 -16.18 1.91 -5.30
C CYS A 148 -15.16 0.79 -5.39
N LEU A 149 -14.30 0.86 -6.42
CA LEU A 149 -13.05 0.12 -6.47
C LEU A 149 -11.93 0.98 -5.90
N TYR A 150 -11.33 0.57 -4.80
CA TYR A 150 -10.11 1.18 -4.27
C TYR A 150 -8.90 0.46 -4.84
N VAL A 151 -7.99 1.20 -5.44
CA VAL A 151 -6.73 0.69 -5.98
C VAL A 151 -5.58 1.31 -5.19
N LEU A 152 -4.84 0.46 -4.50
CA LEU A 152 -3.73 0.82 -3.63
C LEU A 152 -2.42 0.25 -4.23
N PRO A 153 -1.85 0.93 -5.25
CA PRO A 153 -0.64 0.46 -5.88
C PRO A 153 0.56 0.57 -4.93
N GLY A 154 1.29 -0.51 -4.82
CA GLY A 154 2.47 -0.69 -3.99
C GLY A 154 3.36 -1.77 -4.57
N SER A 155 4.21 -2.39 -3.76
CA SER A 155 4.95 -3.59 -4.17
C SER A 155 4.00 -4.66 -4.68
N HIS A 156 2.94 -4.93 -3.92
CA HIS A 156 1.79 -5.75 -4.27
C HIS A 156 0.56 -4.84 -4.33
N SER A 157 0.17 -4.45 -5.53
CA SER A 157 -1.00 -3.57 -5.74
C SER A 157 -2.29 -4.28 -5.32
N LYS A 158 -3.13 -3.60 -4.53
CA LYS A 158 -4.41 -4.13 -4.06
C LYS A 158 -5.58 -3.44 -4.77
N HIS A 159 -6.47 -4.25 -5.32
CA HIS A 159 -7.76 -3.82 -5.84
C HIS A 159 -8.84 -4.31 -4.86
N VAL A 160 -9.48 -3.40 -4.16
CA VAL A 160 -10.48 -3.73 -3.14
C VAL A 160 -11.83 -3.17 -3.54
N SER A 161 -12.80 -4.04 -3.79
CA SER A 161 -14.20 -3.64 -4.01
C SER A 161 -14.85 -3.33 -2.66
N VAL A 162 -15.40 -2.14 -2.54
CA VAL A 162 -16.12 -1.67 -1.35
C VAL A 162 -17.57 -1.42 -1.74
N ASP A 163 -18.51 -1.93 -0.93
CA ASP A 163 -19.93 -1.72 -1.14
C ASP A 163 -20.39 -0.32 -0.67
N ALA A 164 -21.67 0.00 -0.91
CA ALA A 164 -22.26 1.29 -0.53
C ALA A 164 -22.31 1.51 1.00
N CYS A 165 -22.13 0.45 1.80
CA CYS A 165 -22.09 0.52 3.27
C CYS A 165 -20.66 0.65 3.81
N GLY A 166 -19.66 0.73 2.94
CA GLY A 166 -18.26 0.83 3.32
C GLY A 166 -17.60 -0.50 3.71
N SER A 167 -18.20 -1.64 3.35
CA SER A 167 -17.62 -2.96 3.59
C SER A 167 -16.74 -3.38 2.41
N MET A 168 -15.54 -3.86 2.70
CA MET A 168 -14.70 -4.58 1.74
C MET A 168 -15.38 -5.91 1.40
N ILE A 169 -15.68 -6.14 0.12
CA ILE A 169 -16.46 -7.30 -0.34
C ILE A 169 -15.69 -8.19 -1.33
N ASP A 170 -14.68 -7.67 -1.97
CA ASP A 170 -13.80 -8.42 -2.87
C ASP A 170 -12.38 -7.86 -2.83
N LEU A 171 -11.41 -8.68 -3.17
CA LEU A 171 -9.99 -8.38 -3.14
C LEU A 171 -9.27 -9.07 -4.30
N ARG A 172 -8.36 -8.32 -4.94
CA ARG A 172 -7.41 -8.85 -5.92
C ARG A 172 -6.05 -8.22 -5.70
N THR A 173 -4.99 -9.05 -5.74
CA THR A 173 -3.60 -8.61 -5.61
C THR A 173 -2.85 -8.75 -6.94
N MET A 174 -2.04 -7.76 -7.28
CA MET A 174 -1.14 -7.78 -8.43
C MET A 174 0.29 -7.43 -8.00
N MET A 175 1.30 -8.10 -8.54
CA MET A 175 2.72 -7.89 -8.19
C MET A 175 3.35 -6.70 -8.93
N THR A 176 2.58 -5.69 -9.25
CA THR A 176 2.96 -4.58 -10.15
C THR A 176 4.26 -3.90 -9.74
N GLY A 177 4.36 -3.47 -8.48
CA GLY A 177 5.54 -2.72 -8.02
C GLY A 177 6.77 -3.59 -7.88
N GLU A 178 6.63 -4.81 -7.39
CA GLU A 178 7.75 -5.74 -7.26
C GLU A 178 8.25 -6.20 -8.63
N LEU A 179 7.34 -6.49 -9.58
CA LEU A 179 7.69 -6.80 -10.96
C LEU A 179 8.43 -5.64 -11.63
N PHE A 180 7.92 -4.41 -11.47
CA PHE A 180 8.57 -3.22 -12.01
C PHE A 180 9.98 -3.04 -11.45
N ALA A 181 10.15 -3.17 -10.14
CA ALA A 181 11.45 -3.08 -9.48
C ALA A 181 12.41 -4.18 -9.94
N ALA A 182 11.94 -5.42 -10.04
CA ALA A 182 12.74 -6.55 -10.51
C ALA A 182 13.20 -6.36 -11.95
N VAL A 183 12.32 -5.92 -12.84
CA VAL A 183 12.64 -5.64 -14.23
C VAL A 183 13.69 -4.53 -14.35
N MET A 184 13.55 -3.45 -13.58
CA MET A 184 14.49 -2.34 -13.60
C MET A 184 15.85 -2.65 -12.98
N GLN A 185 15.91 -3.48 -11.94
CA GLN A 185 17.15 -3.72 -11.20
C GLN A 185 17.90 -4.96 -11.69
N HIS A 186 17.19 -6.01 -12.09
CA HIS A 186 17.76 -7.33 -12.31
C HIS A 186 17.72 -7.81 -13.75
N THR A 187 17.29 -6.96 -14.71
CA THR A 187 17.28 -7.30 -16.12
C THR A 187 18.21 -6.38 -16.93
N ILE A 188 18.32 -6.68 -18.24
CA ILE A 188 19.06 -5.85 -19.19
C ILE A 188 18.49 -4.41 -19.28
N LEU A 189 17.24 -4.20 -18.85
CA LEU A 189 16.54 -2.91 -18.92
C LEU A 189 17.07 -1.88 -17.92
N ARG A 190 17.82 -2.30 -16.89
CA ARG A 190 18.51 -1.41 -15.93
C ARG A 190 19.41 -0.37 -16.61
N HIS A 191 19.86 -0.64 -17.84
CA HIS A 191 20.67 0.31 -18.61
C HIS A 191 19.84 1.27 -19.45
N ALA A 192 18.56 0.95 -19.69
CA ALA A 192 17.66 1.79 -20.48
C ALA A 192 16.88 2.78 -19.61
N ALA A 193 16.45 2.38 -18.42
CA ALA A 193 15.66 3.19 -17.48
C ALA A 193 16.24 3.09 -16.06
N ASP A 194 16.02 4.09 -15.22
CA ASP A 194 16.41 4.08 -13.79
C ASP A 194 15.42 4.93 -12.96
N LEU A 195 15.57 4.85 -11.63
CA LEU A 195 14.69 5.56 -10.69
C LEU A 195 15.06 7.05 -10.51
N GLU A 196 16.22 7.50 -10.95
CA GLU A 196 16.62 8.90 -10.85
C GLU A 196 15.87 9.75 -11.87
N HIS A 197 15.48 9.15 -13.02
CA HIS A 197 14.75 9.78 -14.10
C HIS A 197 13.28 9.31 -14.11
N ASN A 198 12.61 9.39 -12.96
CA ASN A 198 11.26 8.88 -12.75
C ASN A 198 10.14 9.88 -13.09
N ARG A 199 10.45 10.99 -13.74
CA ARG A 199 9.44 11.89 -14.28
C ARG A 199 8.66 11.19 -15.39
N ILE A 200 7.33 11.30 -15.35
CA ILE A 200 6.47 10.65 -16.32
C ILE A 200 6.42 11.47 -17.61
N ASP A 201 6.87 10.85 -18.70
CA ASP A 201 6.58 11.26 -20.08
C ASP A 201 5.28 10.57 -20.52
N GLU A 202 4.21 11.36 -20.62
CA GLU A 202 2.86 10.85 -20.87
C GLU A 202 2.75 10.09 -22.19
N ALA A 203 3.38 10.60 -23.26
CA ALA A 203 3.32 9.95 -24.56
C ALA A 203 3.99 8.56 -24.53
N SER A 204 5.15 8.44 -23.88
CA SER A 204 5.84 7.17 -23.72
C SER A 204 5.08 6.19 -22.82
N LEU A 205 4.43 6.68 -21.76
CA LEU A 205 3.57 5.87 -20.88
C LEU A 205 2.40 5.26 -21.67
N LEU A 206 1.68 6.09 -22.41
CA LEU A 206 0.55 5.64 -23.26
C LEU A 206 1.00 4.67 -24.35
N ASN A 207 2.15 4.93 -24.99
CA ASN A 207 2.73 4.04 -25.99
C ASN A 207 3.12 2.68 -25.40
N GLY A 208 3.72 2.66 -24.21
CA GLY A 208 4.08 1.43 -23.50
C GLY A 208 2.85 0.58 -23.19
N PHE A 209 1.81 1.22 -22.64
CA PHE A 209 0.52 0.58 -22.38
C PHE A 209 -0.11 0.03 -23.68
N ALA A 210 -0.24 0.85 -24.71
CA ALA A 210 -0.85 0.44 -25.98
C ALA A 210 -0.08 -0.71 -26.65
N TYR A 211 1.26 -0.67 -26.57
CA TYR A 211 2.09 -1.74 -27.12
C TYR A 211 1.89 -3.05 -26.34
N ALA A 212 1.90 -2.99 -25.01
CA ALA A 212 1.68 -4.16 -24.15
C ALA A 212 0.28 -4.75 -24.35
N LYS A 213 -0.75 -3.92 -24.44
CA LYS A 213 -2.12 -4.33 -24.72
C LYS A 213 -2.24 -5.08 -26.07
N LYS A 214 -1.50 -4.63 -27.09
CA LYS A 214 -1.53 -5.22 -28.44
C LYS A 214 -0.69 -6.50 -28.57
N ARG A 215 0.45 -6.60 -27.90
CA ARG A 215 1.49 -7.63 -28.11
C ARG A 215 1.76 -8.49 -26.89
N GLY A 216 1.22 -8.14 -25.76
CA GLY A 216 1.52 -8.75 -24.47
C GLY A 216 2.71 -8.07 -23.77
N VAL A 217 2.66 -8.10 -22.43
CA VAL A 217 3.65 -7.44 -21.56
C VAL A 217 5.07 -7.95 -21.84
N ASN A 218 5.26 -9.26 -21.99
CA ASN A 218 6.60 -9.84 -22.16
C ASN A 218 7.33 -9.34 -23.43
N GLU A 219 6.63 -9.22 -24.57
CA GLU A 219 7.20 -8.65 -25.80
C GLU A 219 7.45 -7.14 -25.63
N ALA A 220 6.51 -6.44 -24.98
CA ALA A 220 6.57 -4.99 -24.78
C ALA A 220 7.77 -4.59 -23.92
N LEU A 221 8.08 -5.32 -22.87
CA LEU A 221 9.24 -5.05 -22.01
C LEU A 221 10.54 -4.91 -22.79
N PHE A 222 10.79 -5.79 -23.77
CA PHE A 222 12.00 -5.73 -24.58
C PHE A 222 12.05 -4.49 -25.49
N LYS A 223 10.89 -3.91 -25.84
CA LYS A 223 10.84 -2.68 -26.66
C LYS A 223 11.40 -1.46 -25.93
N THR A 224 11.40 -1.47 -24.60
CA THR A 224 12.11 -0.44 -23.79
C THR A 224 13.59 -0.39 -24.18
N ARG A 225 14.25 -1.54 -24.37
CA ARG A 225 15.63 -1.58 -24.82
C ARG A 225 15.78 -1.04 -26.25
N ILE A 226 14.86 -1.43 -27.15
CA ILE A 226 14.88 -0.94 -28.54
C ILE A 226 14.67 0.58 -28.56
N LEU A 227 13.76 1.11 -27.75
CA LEU A 227 13.55 2.56 -27.61
C LEU A 227 14.84 3.25 -27.22
N SER A 228 15.58 2.74 -26.22
CA SER A 228 16.85 3.30 -25.80
C SER A 228 17.96 3.18 -26.86
N THR A 229 18.18 1.97 -27.41
CA THR A 229 19.40 1.67 -28.19
C THR A 229 19.28 1.99 -29.67
N VAL A 230 18.08 1.93 -30.24
CA VAL A 230 17.83 2.13 -31.68
C VAL A 230 17.22 3.50 -31.95
N PHE A 231 16.27 3.92 -31.11
CA PHE A 231 15.56 5.19 -31.30
C PHE A 231 16.12 6.35 -30.47
N GLY A 232 17.13 6.11 -29.63
CA GLY A 232 17.77 7.16 -28.82
C GLY A 232 16.84 7.75 -27.76
N GLY A 233 15.86 6.98 -27.29
CA GLY A 233 14.93 7.43 -26.24
C GLY A 233 15.66 7.80 -24.95
N THR A 234 15.22 8.89 -24.31
CA THR A 234 15.77 9.35 -23.03
C THR A 234 15.44 8.36 -21.90
N LYS A 235 16.13 8.50 -20.77
CA LYS A 235 15.85 7.70 -19.57
C LYS A 235 14.40 7.86 -19.11
N GLU A 236 13.88 9.08 -19.10
CA GLU A 236 12.48 9.37 -18.74
C GLU A 236 11.49 8.72 -19.67
N GLN A 237 11.76 8.74 -20.99
CA GLN A 237 10.93 8.07 -21.99
C GLN A 237 10.94 6.57 -21.81
N CYS A 238 12.12 5.98 -21.61
CA CYS A 238 12.26 4.54 -21.37
C CYS A 238 11.61 4.10 -20.06
N TYR A 239 11.77 4.89 -19.00
CA TYR A 239 11.11 4.67 -17.72
C TYR A 239 9.58 4.66 -17.88
N SER A 240 9.04 5.68 -18.53
CA SER A 240 7.60 5.84 -18.72
C SER A 240 7.01 4.76 -19.63
N PHE A 241 7.72 4.41 -20.71
CA PHE A 241 7.31 3.30 -21.58
C PHE A 241 7.27 1.96 -20.82
N LEU A 242 8.33 1.66 -20.06
CA LEU A 242 8.40 0.47 -19.22
C LEU A 242 7.26 0.43 -18.19
N LEU A 243 7.00 1.57 -17.53
CA LEU A 243 5.92 1.70 -16.55
C LEU A 243 4.56 1.44 -17.20
N GLY A 244 4.31 1.99 -18.39
CA GLY A 244 3.11 1.71 -19.17
C GLY A 244 2.94 0.24 -19.54
N CYS A 245 4.03 -0.44 -19.89
CA CYS A 245 4.02 -1.89 -20.16
C CYS A 245 3.63 -2.70 -18.93
N VAL A 246 4.23 -2.41 -17.77
CA VAL A 246 3.98 -3.18 -16.53
C VAL A 246 2.58 -2.94 -15.99
N LEU A 247 2.06 -1.70 -16.13
CA LEU A 247 0.71 -1.36 -15.68
C LEU A 247 -0.40 -1.88 -16.59
N CYS A 248 -0.09 -2.49 -17.73
CA CYS A 248 -1.09 -2.92 -18.70
C CYS A 248 -2.14 -3.85 -18.11
N ASP A 249 -1.71 -4.93 -17.46
CA ASP A 249 -2.63 -5.92 -16.90
C ASP A 249 -3.46 -5.33 -15.74
N GLU A 250 -2.87 -4.41 -14.97
CA GLU A 250 -3.56 -3.71 -13.89
C GLU A 250 -4.66 -2.79 -14.42
N VAL A 251 -4.37 -1.97 -15.43
CA VAL A 251 -5.37 -1.13 -16.10
C VAL A 251 -6.49 -1.97 -16.69
N GLU A 252 -6.16 -3.05 -17.41
CA GLU A 252 -7.17 -3.96 -17.98
C GLU A 252 -8.07 -4.60 -16.90
N ALA A 253 -7.50 -4.92 -15.72
CA ALA A 253 -8.29 -5.44 -14.59
C ALA A 253 -9.25 -4.37 -14.03
N ILE A 254 -8.79 -3.13 -13.90
CA ILE A 254 -9.61 -1.99 -13.46
C ILE A 254 -10.74 -1.70 -14.46
N LEU A 255 -10.45 -1.74 -15.76
CA LEU A 255 -11.45 -1.50 -16.81
C LEU A 255 -12.58 -2.55 -16.79
N LYS A 256 -12.25 -3.79 -16.43
CA LYS A 256 -13.20 -4.91 -16.32
C LYS A 256 -13.97 -4.95 -15.00
N ALA A 257 -13.56 -4.16 -14.01
CA ALA A 257 -14.27 -4.08 -12.73
C ALA A 257 -15.67 -3.49 -12.92
N LYS A 258 -16.62 -3.96 -12.10
CA LYS A 258 -18.03 -3.54 -12.19
C LYS A 258 -18.29 -2.14 -11.63
N GLU A 259 -17.41 -1.67 -10.75
CA GLU A 259 -17.55 -0.39 -10.09
C GLU A 259 -17.33 0.78 -11.07
N GLU A 260 -18.24 1.75 -11.05
CA GLU A 260 -18.18 2.95 -11.89
C GLU A 260 -17.18 3.99 -11.35
N THR A 261 -16.92 3.95 -10.04
CA THR A 261 -15.96 4.85 -9.37
C THR A 261 -14.73 4.09 -8.96
N VAL A 262 -13.56 4.62 -9.32
CA VAL A 262 -12.24 4.10 -8.94
C VAL A 262 -11.52 5.13 -8.10
N VAL A 263 -11.08 4.76 -6.92
CA VAL A 263 -10.29 5.60 -6.00
C VAL A 263 -8.85 5.11 -6.00
N LEU A 264 -7.92 5.97 -6.41
CA LEU A 264 -6.50 5.67 -6.50
C LEU A 264 -5.77 6.19 -5.28
N GLY A 265 -5.22 5.29 -4.46
CA GLY A 265 -4.34 5.55 -3.32
C GLY A 265 -2.91 5.07 -3.55
N GLY A 266 -2.24 4.57 -2.52
CA GLY A 266 -0.95 3.91 -2.60
C GLY A 266 0.22 4.78 -3.11
N GLN A 267 1.24 4.16 -3.66
CA GLN A 267 2.49 4.82 -4.07
C GLN A 267 2.29 5.82 -5.21
N LYS A 268 2.84 7.03 -5.03
CA LYS A 268 2.67 8.19 -5.92
C LYS A 268 2.96 7.88 -7.39
N GLN A 269 4.10 7.25 -7.69
CA GLN A 269 4.53 7.00 -9.07
C GLN A 269 3.51 6.14 -9.84
N PHE A 270 3.01 5.06 -9.23
CA PHE A 270 2.02 4.18 -9.84
C PHE A 270 0.63 4.85 -9.87
N ARG A 271 0.24 5.52 -8.78
CA ARG A 271 -1.01 6.27 -8.70
C ARG A 271 -1.14 7.32 -9.81
N THR A 272 -0.07 8.10 -10.05
CA THR A 272 -0.04 9.10 -11.11
C THR A 272 -0.13 8.46 -12.50
N ALA A 273 0.62 7.39 -12.74
CA ALA A 273 0.61 6.70 -14.03
C ALA A 273 -0.74 6.03 -14.30
N LEU A 274 -1.33 5.36 -13.30
CA LEU A 274 -2.67 4.77 -13.40
C LEU A 274 -3.74 5.83 -13.68
N ALA A 275 -3.68 6.97 -13.00
CA ALA A 275 -4.62 8.07 -13.25
C ALA A 275 -4.56 8.53 -14.72
N LEU A 276 -3.37 8.75 -15.27
CA LEU A 276 -3.18 9.15 -16.67
C LEU A 276 -3.71 8.08 -17.64
N LEU A 277 -3.37 6.81 -17.41
CA LEU A 277 -3.81 5.71 -18.27
C LEU A 277 -5.34 5.53 -18.22
N LEU A 278 -5.95 5.60 -17.04
CA LEU A 278 -7.40 5.42 -16.88
C LEU A 278 -8.19 6.60 -17.45
N LEU A 279 -7.73 7.84 -17.29
CA LEU A 279 -8.38 9.01 -17.87
C LEU A 279 -8.44 8.97 -19.41
N GLN A 280 -7.47 8.32 -20.05
CA GLN A 280 -7.41 8.18 -21.52
C GLN A 280 -8.14 6.93 -22.06
N ASN A 281 -8.41 5.94 -21.20
CA ASN A 281 -8.90 4.63 -21.64
C ASN A 281 -10.21 4.20 -20.97
N SER A 282 -10.84 5.06 -20.15
CA SER A 282 -12.04 4.70 -19.36
C SER A 282 -13.00 5.86 -19.23
N ASP A 283 -14.30 5.54 -19.21
CA ASP A 283 -15.38 6.47 -18.83
C ASP A 283 -15.68 6.42 -17.31
N LYS A 284 -14.98 5.59 -16.55
CA LYS A 284 -15.17 5.49 -15.10
C LYS A 284 -14.78 6.81 -14.40
N LYS A 285 -15.45 7.10 -13.29
CA LYS A 285 -15.11 8.23 -12.44
C LYS A 285 -13.79 7.92 -11.68
N ILE A 286 -12.71 8.59 -12.02
CA ILE A 286 -11.40 8.42 -11.37
C ILE A 286 -11.22 9.49 -10.30
N VAL A 287 -10.99 9.05 -9.06
CA VAL A 287 -10.68 9.90 -7.91
C VAL A 287 -9.26 9.59 -7.46
N THR A 288 -8.36 10.54 -7.59
CA THR A 288 -6.97 10.39 -7.19
C THR A 288 -6.75 11.06 -5.84
N LEU A 289 -6.29 10.30 -4.85
CA LEU A 289 -5.94 10.82 -3.54
C LEU A 289 -4.68 11.67 -3.59
N THR A 290 -4.62 12.70 -2.77
CA THR A 290 -3.43 13.53 -2.58
C THR A 290 -2.34 12.77 -1.81
N ASP A 291 -1.09 13.22 -1.92
CA ASP A 291 0.02 12.63 -1.15
C ASP A 291 -0.25 12.73 0.36
N ALA A 292 -0.83 13.84 0.82
CA ALA A 292 -1.17 14.05 2.22
C ALA A 292 -2.28 13.09 2.73
N GLU A 293 -3.28 12.77 1.91
CA GLU A 293 -4.31 11.77 2.26
C GLU A 293 -3.68 10.38 2.39
N VAL A 294 -2.82 10.00 1.45
CA VAL A 294 -2.15 8.69 1.47
C VAL A 294 -1.16 8.58 2.64
N GLU A 295 -0.38 9.62 2.92
CA GLU A 295 0.63 9.57 3.98
C GLU A 295 0.04 9.34 5.37
N ARG A 296 -1.14 9.88 5.65
CA ARG A 296 -1.82 9.73 6.94
C ARG A 296 -2.81 8.57 6.99
N SER A 297 -3.10 7.92 5.88
CA SER A 297 -4.20 6.93 5.76
C SER A 297 -4.11 5.79 6.76
N THR A 298 -2.97 5.11 6.86
CA THR A 298 -2.78 3.99 7.79
C THR A 298 -2.96 4.40 9.24
N SER A 299 -2.41 5.57 9.64
CA SER A 299 -2.56 6.05 11.02
C SER A 299 -4.00 6.43 11.34
N LEU A 300 -4.67 7.15 10.45
CA LEU A 300 -6.08 7.53 10.64
C LEU A 300 -7.00 6.31 10.62
N GLY A 301 -6.74 5.35 9.72
CA GLY A 301 -7.50 4.11 9.66
C GLY A 301 -7.35 3.27 10.94
N ALA A 302 -6.14 3.16 11.48
CA ALA A 302 -5.90 2.46 12.73
C ALA A 302 -6.67 3.10 13.91
N ILE A 303 -6.65 4.42 14.01
CA ILE A 303 -7.39 5.16 15.04
C ILE A 303 -8.90 5.02 14.83
N GLN A 304 -9.38 5.17 13.59
CA GLN A 304 -10.81 5.02 13.29
C GLN A 304 -11.33 3.62 13.63
N ILE A 305 -10.54 2.58 13.39
CA ILE A 305 -10.90 1.20 13.79
C ILE A 305 -10.91 1.07 15.31
N PHE A 306 -9.96 1.68 16.00
CA PHE A 306 -9.84 1.56 17.46
C PHE A 306 -10.93 2.32 18.25
N GLU A 307 -11.34 3.50 17.79
CA GLU A 307 -12.29 4.39 18.46
C GLU A 307 -13.77 4.00 18.28
N LEU A 308 -14.08 2.89 17.58
CA LEU A 308 -15.45 2.35 17.45
C LEU A 308 -15.89 1.65 18.74
#